data_2f097c30b5957d54753fcadc399b1f53
#
_entry.id   2f097c30b5957d54753fcadc399b1f53
#
_cell.length_a   1.000
_cell.length_b   1.000
_cell.length_c   1.000
_cell.angle_alpha   90.00
_cell.angle_beta   90.00
_cell.angle_gamma   90.00
#
_symmetry.space_group_name_H-M   'P 1'
#
loop_
_entity.id
_entity.type
_entity.pdbx_description
1 polymer ?
#
loop_
_entity_poly.entity_id
_entity_poly.type
_entity_poly.pdbx_seq_one_letter_code
_entity_poly.pdbx_strand_id
1 'polypeptide(L)'
;ISRPLFDRYKISREKLAYIIDSTSAPICVLIPLNAWGAVIISLLGSSEIDNPIDVFLYAIPFNIYPIVVILFCGFVISRNIEIGPMKKAQVRTEGGEFLWPNATPMIDPAILSQKVERTDADKARFMIVPIAVMVISMPLGLIITGDGDLSAGSGSTSVLWAVLAALVISWVLALQQRRLSLEELMQIFLKGAGGLLPVTMILLFALALGDVANLLGTGAYVA
;
A
#
# COMPACT_ATOMS: atom_id res chain seq x y z
N ILE A 1 -10.66 0.16 2.82
CA ILE A 1 -11.19 -1.07 3.42
C ILE A 1 -11.43 -0.86 4.92
N SER A 2 -10.46 -0.38 5.70
CA SER A 2 -10.56 -0.24 7.17
C SER A 2 -11.45 0.92 7.64
N ARG A 3 -11.69 1.93 6.78
CA ARG A 3 -12.42 3.15 7.13
C ARG A 3 -13.83 2.90 7.71
N PRO A 4 -14.69 2.06 7.10
CA PRO A 4 -16.02 1.80 7.64
C PRO A 4 -15.99 1.14 9.03
N LEU A 5 -14.95 0.36 9.30
CA LEU A 5 -14.75 -0.27 10.61
C LEU A 5 -14.42 0.79 11.67
N PHE A 6 -13.48 1.71 11.37
CA PHE A 6 -13.09 2.79 12.28
C PHE A 6 -14.26 3.76 12.54
N ASP A 7 -15.01 4.12 11.48
CA ASP A 7 -16.19 4.96 11.60
C ASP A 7 -17.27 4.29 12.50
N ARG A 8 -17.45 2.97 12.38
CA ARG A 8 -18.40 2.20 13.22
C ARG A 8 -18.02 2.21 14.70
N TYR A 9 -16.74 2.11 14.99
CA TYR A 9 -16.22 2.15 16.37
C TYR A 9 -15.94 3.57 16.87
N LYS A 10 -16.32 4.59 16.10
CA LYS A 10 -16.08 6.01 16.41
C LYS A 10 -14.61 6.32 16.69
N ILE A 11 -13.72 5.68 15.97
CA ILE A 11 -12.28 5.94 16.03
C ILE A 11 -11.96 6.97 14.95
N SER A 12 -11.18 8.00 15.30
CA SER A 12 -10.87 9.10 14.39
C SER A 12 -10.11 8.61 13.14
N ARG A 13 -10.42 9.22 12.01
CA ARG A 13 -9.76 8.92 10.73
C ARG A 13 -8.29 9.32 10.74
N GLU A 14 -7.94 10.30 11.54
CA GLU A 14 -6.56 10.72 11.79
C GLU A 14 -5.77 9.61 12.50
N LYS A 15 -6.39 8.90 13.46
CA LYS A 15 -5.77 7.73 14.11
C LYS A 15 -5.57 6.58 13.10
N LEU A 16 -6.55 6.36 12.22
CA LEU A 16 -6.40 5.39 11.13
C LEU A 16 -5.25 5.77 10.20
N ALA A 17 -5.14 7.03 9.80
CA ALA A 17 -4.07 7.51 8.95
C ALA A 17 -2.70 7.33 9.63
N TYR A 18 -2.59 7.67 10.91
CA TYR A 18 -1.38 7.44 11.71
C TYR A 18 -0.97 5.96 11.74
N ILE A 19 -1.92 5.05 12.00
CA ILE A 19 -1.63 3.61 12.04
C ILE A 19 -1.14 3.12 10.66
N ILE A 20 -1.81 3.52 9.59
CA ILE A 20 -1.43 3.12 8.23
C ILE A 20 -0.03 3.64 7.89
N ASP A 21 0.23 4.91 8.14
CA ASP A 21 1.51 5.55 7.84
C ASP A 21 2.65 4.94 8.67
N SER A 22 2.42 4.75 9.98
CA SER A 22 3.41 4.17 10.89
C SER A 22 3.67 2.68 10.67
N THR A 23 2.85 1.96 9.93
CA THR A 23 3.01 0.51 9.71
C THR A 23 3.35 0.16 8.27
N SER A 24 2.83 0.87 7.26
CA SER A 24 2.99 0.48 5.86
C SER A 24 4.44 0.58 5.38
N ALA A 25 5.05 1.73 5.43
CA ALA A 25 6.42 1.93 4.99
C ALA A 25 7.45 1.16 5.88
N PRO A 26 7.36 1.24 7.23
CA PRO A 26 8.26 0.48 8.09
C PRO A 26 8.22 -1.03 7.87
N ILE A 27 7.04 -1.62 7.71
CA ILE A 27 6.91 -3.05 7.42
C ILE A 27 7.50 -3.40 6.04
N CYS A 28 7.27 -2.57 5.04
CA CYS A 28 7.82 -2.79 3.70
C CYS A 28 9.36 -2.82 3.69
N VAL A 29 10.02 -2.04 4.53
CA VAL A 29 11.49 -2.02 4.62
C VAL A 29 12.03 -3.23 5.39
N LEU A 30 11.27 -3.79 6.33
CA LEU A 30 11.67 -4.96 7.12
C LEU A 30 11.42 -6.29 6.42
N ILE A 31 10.54 -6.34 5.42
CA ILE A 31 10.21 -7.57 4.71
C ILE A 31 10.91 -7.56 3.35
N PRO A 32 11.85 -8.50 3.06
CA PRO A 32 12.60 -8.51 1.81
C PRO A 32 11.75 -8.88 0.59
N LEU A 33 10.68 -9.66 0.77
CA LEU A 33 9.86 -10.19 -0.32
C LEU A 33 8.72 -9.22 -0.71
N ASN A 34 9.08 -8.00 -1.06
CA ASN A 34 8.17 -7.01 -1.61
C ASN A 34 8.89 -6.14 -2.65
N ALA A 35 8.15 -5.23 -3.30
CA ALA A 35 8.70 -4.35 -4.34
C ALA A 35 9.88 -3.50 -3.85
N TRP A 36 9.82 -2.98 -2.62
CA TRP A 36 10.91 -2.18 -2.05
C TRP A 36 12.14 -3.02 -1.74
N GLY A 37 11.95 -4.22 -1.18
CA GLY A 37 13.04 -5.17 -0.96
C GLY A 37 13.74 -5.52 -2.27
N ALA A 38 12.98 -5.83 -3.33
CA ALA A 38 13.54 -6.12 -4.64
C ALA A 38 14.35 -4.94 -5.23
N VAL A 39 13.87 -3.70 -5.07
CA VAL A 39 14.60 -2.49 -5.50
C VAL A 39 15.90 -2.34 -4.72
N ILE A 40 15.88 -2.50 -3.40
CA ILE A 40 17.08 -2.39 -2.55
C ILE A 40 18.10 -3.47 -2.93
N ILE A 41 17.66 -4.72 -3.08
CA ILE A 41 18.55 -5.84 -3.49
C ILE A 41 19.15 -5.58 -4.86
N SER A 42 18.37 -5.05 -5.81
CA SER A 42 18.88 -4.67 -7.14
C SER A 42 19.93 -3.56 -7.07
N LEU A 43 19.70 -2.53 -6.22
CA LEU A 43 20.67 -1.45 -6.01
C LEU A 43 21.96 -1.95 -5.36
N LEU A 44 21.87 -2.85 -4.38
CA LEU A 44 23.04 -3.47 -3.76
C LEU A 44 23.83 -4.30 -4.77
N GLY A 45 23.14 -5.07 -5.63
CA GLY A 45 23.78 -5.84 -6.71
C GLY A 45 24.48 -4.97 -7.75
N SER A 46 23.91 -3.80 -8.08
CA SER A 46 24.54 -2.84 -9.00
C SER A 46 25.77 -2.12 -8.40
N SER A 47 25.94 -2.21 -7.10
CA SER A 47 27.09 -1.63 -6.36
C SER A 47 28.22 -2.61 -6.14
N GLU A 48 28.29 -3.71 -6.91
CA GLU A 48 29.32 -4.77 -6.84
C GLU A 48 29.43 -5.43 -5.44
N ILE A 49 28.33 -5.45 -4.70
CA ILE A 49 28.27 -6.09 -3.38
C ILE A 49 27.97 -7.58 -3.56
N ASP A 50 28.86 -8.42 -3.04
CA ASP A 50 28.65 -9.87 -2.99
C ASP A 50 27.43 -10.21 -2.11
N ASN A 51 26.56 -11.11 -2.59
CA ASN A 51 25.38 -11.59 -1.87
C ASN A 51 24.46 -10.46 -1.36
N PRO A 52 23.81 -9.67 -2.25
CA PRO A 52 22.95 -8.53 -1.88
C PRO A 52 21.82 -8.90 -0.92
N ILE A 53 21.27 -10.10 -1.02
CA ILE A 53 20.21 -10.59 -0.13
C ILE A 53 20.71 -10.74 1.30
N ASP A 54 21.89 -11.36 1.49
CA ASP A 54 22.46 -11.54 2.82
C ASP A 54 22.74 -10.20 3.48
N VAL A 55 23.32 -9.27 2.74
CA VAL A 55 23.59 -7.91 3.22
C VAL A 55 22.29 -7.22 3.64
N PHE A 56 21.22 -7.34 2.83
CA PHE A 56 19.92 -6.78 3.16
C PHE A 56 19.34 -7.41 4.42
N LEU A 57 19.38 -8.74 4.55
CA LEU A 57 18.87 -9.45 5.72
C LEU A 57 19.66 -9.08 7.00
N TYR A 58 20.98 -8.99 6.91
CA TYR A 58 21.81 -8.54 8.03
C TYR A 58 21.58 -7.08 8.41
N ALA A 59 21.16 -6.23 7.48
CA ALA A 59 20.84 -4.83 7.76
C ALA A 59 19.49 -4.64 8.49
N ILE A 60 18.54 -5.60 8.40
CA ILE A 60 17.21 -5.49 9.02
C ILE A 60 17.26 -5.15 10.51
N PRO A 61 18.05 -5.84 11.37
CA PRO A 61 18.10 -5.54 12.82
C PRO A 61 18.67 -4.14 13.12
N PHE A 62 19.44 -3.56 12.21
CA PHE A 62 20.03 -2.23 12.36
C PHE A 62 19.09 -1.13 11.84
N ASN A 63 17.98 -1.47 11.22
CA ASN A 63 16.92 -0.54 10.85
C ASN A 63 16.12 -0.14 12.09
N ILE A 64 16.71 0.66 12.95
CA ILE A 64 16.16 1.04 14.27
C ILE A 64 14.83 1.78 14.11
N TYR A 65 14.72 2.71 13.15
CA TYR A 65 13.53 3.52 12.95
C TYR A 65 12.26 2.69 12.68
N PRO A 66 12.20 1.79 11.67
CA PRO A 66 11.05 0.94 11.44
C PRO A 66 10.65 0.08 12.64
N ILE A 67 11.63 -0.49 13.33
CA ILE A 67 11.39 -1.33 14.49
C ILE A 67 10.75 -0.52 15.63
N VAL A 68 11.33 0.63 15.96
CA VAL A 68 10.84 1.51 17.04
C VAL A 68 9.46 2.06 16.71
N VAL A 69 9.21 2.48 15.45
CA VAL A 69 7.91 3.02 15.04
C VAL A 69 6.81 1.97 15.13
N ILE A 70 7.07 0.74 14.70
CA ILE A 70 6.07 -0.35 14.81
C ILE A 70 5.76 -0.67 16.27
N LEU A 71 6.80 -0.79 17.12
CA LEU A 71 6.62 -1.03 18.55
C LEU A 71 5.88 0.13 19.22
N PHE A 72 6.22 1.37 18.88
CA PHE A 72 5.55 2.56 19.41
C PHE A 72 4.10 2.63 18.95
N CYS A 73 3.80 2.33 17.68
CA CYS A 73 2.44 2.26 17.16
C CYS A 73 1.63 1.19 17.92
N GLY A 74 2.19 0.00 18.13
CA GLY A 74 1.58 -1.05 18.94
C GLY A 74 1.31 -0.61 20.40
N PHE A 75 2.24 0.13 20.99
CA PHE A 75 2.08 0.70 22.33
C PHE A 75 0.96 1.75 22.37
N VAL A 76 0.90 2.66 21.41
CA VAL A 76 -0.15 3.68 21.29
C VAL A 76 -1.53 3.04 21.14
N ILE A 77 -1.64 1.98 20.34
CA ILE A 77 -2.89 1.24 20.16
C ILE A 77 -3.28 0.52 21.45
N SER A 78 -2.36 -0.24 22.07
CA SER A 78 -2.64 -1.07 23.25
C SER A 78 -3.03 -0.23 24.46
N ARG A 79 -2.47 0.96 24.61
CA ARG A 79 -2.76 1.89 25.70
C ARG A 79 -3.84 2.92 25.36
N ASN A 80 -4.39 2.85 24.15
CA ASN A 80 -5.36 3.83 23.64
C ASN A 80 -4.93 5.29 23.86
N ILE A 81 -3.64 5.57 23.59
CA ILE A 81 -3.05 6.88 23.83
C ILE A 81 -3.48 7.83 22.73
N GLU A 82 -3.94 9.01 23.12
CA GLU A 82 -4.33 10.08 22.22
C GLU A 82 -3.71 11.38 22.69
N ILE A 83 -2.78 11.94 21.89
CA ILE A 83 -2.01 13.13 22.27
C ILE A 83 -2.25 14.25 21.27
N GLY A 84 -2.34 15.48 21.76
CA GLY A 84 -2.37 16.69 20.95
C GLY A 84 -3.50 16.74 19.92
N PRO A 85 -3.20 16.92 18.63
CA PRO A 85 -4.21 17.01 17.56
C PRO A 85 -5.05 15.75 17.41
N MET A 86 -4.48 14.56 17.67
CA MET A 86 -5.20 13.29 17.58
C MET A 86 -6.32 13.19 18.61
N LYS A 87 -6.08 13.68 19.85
CA LYS A 87 -7.11 13.75 20.89
C LYS A 87 -8.27 14.65 20.48
N LYS A 88 -7.98 15.81 19.86
CA LYS A 88 -9.03 16.71 19.35
C LYS A 88 -9.84 16.04 18.24
N ALA A 89 -9.19 15.32 17.35
CA ALA A 89 -9.84 14.56 16.29
C ALA A 89 -10.74 13.45 16.84
N GLN A 90 -10.31 12.77 17.90
CA GLN A 90 -11.07 11.72 18.56
C GLN A 90 -12.34 12.28 19.23
N VAL A 91 -12.23 13.35 19.99
CA VAL A 91 -13.38 14.01 20.63
C VAL A 91 -14.41 14.47 19.58
N ARG A 92 -13.95 15.06 18.46
CA ARG A 92 -14.82 15.42 17.34
C ARG A 92 -15.55 14.19 16.77
N THR A 93 -14.84 13.09 16.55
CA THR A 93 -15.39 11.85 15.99
C THR A 93 -16.41 11.20 16.92
N GLU A 94 -16.19 11.24 18.22
CA GLU A 94 -17.15 10.79 19.24
C GLU A 94 -18.45 11.61 19.19
N GLY A 95 -18.35 12.92 18.89
CA GLY A 95 -19.47 13.81 18.62
C GLY A 95 -20.21 13.52 17.29
N GLY A 96 -19.73 12.58 16.47
CA GLY A 96 -20.34 12.19 15.20
C GLY A 96 -19.82 12.92 13.97
N GLU A 97 -18.83 13.80 14.12
CA GLU A 97 -18.21 14.55 13.03
C GLU A 97 -16.93 13.84 12.58
N PHE A 98 -16.95 13.15 11.43
CA PHE A 98 -15.80 12.39 10.92
C PHE A 98 -14.77 13.22 10.16
N LEU A 99 -15.08 14.45 9.80
CA LEU A 99 -14.19 15.37 9.07
C LEU A 99 -14.17 16.73 9.75
N TRP A 100 -13.08 17.47 9.58
CA TRP A 100 -13.01 18.87 9.98
C TRP A 100 -13.92 19.73 9.09
N PRO A 101 -14.49 20.83 9.58
CA PRO A 101 -15.18 21.81 8.75
C PRO A 101 -14.26 22.23 7.58
N ASN A 102 -14.79 22.21 6.37
CA ASN A 102 -14.06 22.54 5.12
C ASN A 102 -12.95 21.55 4.71
N ALA A 103 -12.83 20.37 5.32
CA ALA A 103 -11.92 19.34 4.86
C ALA A 103 -12.47 18.67 3.60
N THR A 104 -11.75 18.79 2.49
CA THR A 104 -12.02 18.06 1.25
C THR A 104 -11.14 16.80 1.19
N PRO A 105 -11.72 15.59 1.22
CA PRO A 105 -10.93 14.37 1.04
C PRO A 105 -10.25 14.37 -0.33
N MET A 106 -8.99 13.94 -0.41
CA MET A 106 -8.27 13.81 -1.69
C MET A 106 -8.93 12.81 -2.66
N ILE A 107 -9.68 11.86 -2.12
CA ILE A 107 -10.45 10.88 -2.90
C ILE A 107 -11.91 11.32 -2.90
N ASP A 108 -12.51 11.38 -4.09
CA ASP A 108 -13.90 11.75 -4.29
C ASP A 108 -14.82 10.96 -3.32
N PRO A 109 -15.62 11.66 -2.49
CA PRO A 109 -16.59 11.02 -1.59
C PRO A 109 -17.54 10.07 -2.32
N ALA A 110 -17.82 10.28 -3.60
CA ALA A 110 -18.65 9.39 -4.41
C ALA A 110 -17.99 8.01 -4.66
N ILE A 111 -16.66 7.93 -4.66
CA ILE A 111 -15.93 6.66 -4.72
C ILE A 111 -16.01 5.92 -3.38
N LEU A 112 -16.01 6.69 -2.28
CA LEU A 112 -16.03 6.14 -0.93
C LEU A 112 -17.46 5.82 -0.44
N SER A 113 -18.47 6.48 -1.00
CA SER A 113 -19.88 6.33 -0.64
C SER A 113 -20.64 5.34 -1.52
N GLN A 114 -19.96 4.54 -2.34
CA GLN A 114 -20.62 3.38 -2.93
C GLN A 114 -21.19 2.57 -1.77
N LYS A 115 -22.49 2.76 -1.53
CA LYS A 115 -23.27 1.87 -0.68
C LYS A 115 -23.10 0.48 -1.30
N VAL A 116 -22.17 -0.27 -0.76
CA VAL A 116 -22.24 -1.70 -0.86
C VAL A 116 -23.53 -2.03 -0.12
N GLU A 117 -24.61 -2.19 -0.86
CA GLU A 117 -25.80 -2.82 -0.30
C GLU A 117 -25.29 -4.05 0.43
N ARG A 118 -25.67 -4.18 1.69
CA ARG A 118 -25.38 -5.35 2.51
C ARG A 118 -25.94 -6.56 1.79
N THR A 119 -25.16 -7.08 0.90
CA THR A 119 -25.35 -8.41 0.38
C THR A 119 -24.74 -9.34 1.41
N ASP A 120 -25.35 -10.50 1.63
CA ASP A 120 -24.84 -11.61 2.44
C ASP A 120 -23.42 -11.99 2.04
N ALA A 121 -22.52 -11.03 2.25
CA ALA A 121 -21.11 -11.11 1.93
C ALA A 121 -20.37 -11.79 3.09
N ASP A 122 -20.96 -12.85 3.60
CA ASP A 122 -20.33 -13.74 4.58
C ASP A 122 -19.19 -14.57 3.99
N LYS A 123 -18.73 -14.20 2.80
CA LYS A 123 -17.67 -14.97 2.16
C LYS A 123 -16.42 -14.12 2.09
N ALA A 124 -15.67 -14.10 3.19
CA ALA A 124 -14.33 -13.55 3.27
C ALA A 124 -13.43 -13.95 2.07
N ARG A 125 -13.79 -15.03 1.35
CA ARG A 125 -13.11 -15.50 0.14
C ARG A 125 -12.95 -14.43 -0.94
N PHE A 126 -13.90 -13.48 -1.09
CA PHE A 126 -13.81 -12.44 -2.12
C PHE A 126 -12.74 -11.37 -1.82
N MET A 127 -12.32 -11.30 -0.59
CA MET A 127 -11.19 -10.49 -0.18
C MET A 127 -9.91 -11.35 -0.06
N ILE A 128 -10.02 -12.51 0.57
CA ILE A 128 -8.85 -13.35 0.86
C ILE A 128 -8.24 -13.92 -0.41
N VAL A 129 -9.07 -14.41 -1.37
CA VAL A 129 -8.53 -15.06 -2.58
C VAL A 129 -7.73 -14.08 -3.46
N PRO A 130 -8.23 -12.88 -3.82
CA PRO A 130 -7.42 -11.93 -4.57
C PRO A 130 -6.13 -11.51 -3.86
N ILE A 131 -6.19 -11.32 -2.54
CA ILE A 131 -5.00 -10.97 -1.75
C ILE A 131 -4.01 -12.15 -1.74
N ALA A 132 -4.47 -13.36 -1.55
CA ALA A 132 -3.61 -14.55 -1.59
C ALA A 132 -2.97 -14.72 -2.97
N VAL A 133 -3.74 -14.54 -4.06
CA VAL A 133 -3.20 -14.56 -5.43
C VAL A 133 -2.13 -13.49 -5.60
N MET A 134 -2.37 -12.27 -5.16
CA MET A 134 -1.38 -11.19 -5.24
C MET A 134 -0.09 -11.54 -4.49
N VAL A 135 -0.22 -12.03 -3.25
CA VAL A 135 0.94 -12.41 -2.40
C VAL A 135 1.74 -13.56 -2.99
N ILE A 136 1.07 -14.55 -3.59
CA ILE A 136 1.73 -15.72 -4.21
C ILE A 136 2.33 -15.36 -5.58
N SER A 137 1.63 -14.55 -6.37
CA SER A 137 2.08 -14.19 -7.72
C SER A 137 3.33 -13.30 -7.72
N MET A 138 3.58 -12.55 -6.65
CA MET A 138 4.75 -11.68 -6.57
C MET A 138 6.07 -12.48 -6.50
N PRO A 139 6.29 -13.43 -5.58
CA PRO A 139 7.49 -14.27 -5.60
C PRO A 139 7.64 -15.08 -6.91
N LEU A 140 6.52 -15.59 -7.45
CA LEU A 140 6.54 -16.28 -8.75
C LEU A 140 7.00 -15.35 -9.88
N GLY A 141 6.54 -14.10 -9.88
CA GLY A 141 7.00 -13.10 -10.84
C GLY A 141 8.49 -12.81 -10.71
N LEU A 142 9.03 -12.72 -9.48
CA LEU A 142 10.47 -12.55 -9.24
C LEU A 142 11.28 -13.73 -9.78
N ILE A 143 10.84 -14.96 -9.53
CA ILE A 143 11.50 -16.17 -10.04
C ILE A 143 11.49 -16.20 -11.57
N ILE A 144 10.37 -15.89 -12.21
CA ILE A 144 10.24 -15.91 -13.67
C ILE A 144 11.10 -14.82 -14.32
N THR A 145 11.08 -13.61 -13.76
CA THR A 145 11.85 -12.47 -14.31
C THR A 145 13.35 -12.54 -13.99
N GLY A 146 13.73 -13.34 -13.01
CA GLY A 146 15.11 -13.57 -12.58
C GLY A 146 15.70 -14.89 -13.05
N ASP A 147 15.08 -15.58 -14.04
CA ASP A 147 15.54 -16.87 -14.57
C ASP A 147 15.81 -17.92 -13.49
N GLY A 148 14.98 -17.93 -12.46
CA GLY A 148 15.07 -18.86 -11.31
C GLY A 148 15.73 -18.25 -10.06
N ASP A 149 16.30 -17.07 -10.16
CA ASP A 149 16.88 -16.37 -9.02
C ASP A 149 15.95 -15.22 -8.55
N LEU A 150 15.49 -15.31 -7.30
CA LEU A 150 14.66 -14.28 -6.66
C LEU A 150 15.35 -12.91 -6.59
N SER A 151 16.68 -12.91 -6.48
CA SER A 151 17.47 -11.68 -6.32
C SER A 151 17.68 -10.93 -7.63
N ALA A 152 17.69 -11.65 -8.75
CA ALA A 152 17.84 -11.10 -10.10
C ALA A 152 16.49 -10.65 -10.70
N GLY A 153 15.38 -10.96 -10.05
CA GLY A 153 14.03 -10.67 -10.52
C GLY A 153 13.67 -9.19 -10.54
N SER A 154 12.89 -8.79 -11.56
CA SER A 154 12.34 -7.42 -11.67
C SER A 154 11.16 -7.22 -10.70
N GLY A 155 11.39 -6.47 -9.62
CA GLY A 155 10.36 -6.18 -8.61
C GLY A 155 9.16 -5.42 -9.17
N SER A 156 9.38 -4.43 -10.03
CA SER A 156 8.30 -3.64 -10.65
C SER A 156 7.42 -4.48 -11.58
N THR A 157 8.03 -5.32 -12.42
CA THR A 157 7.30 -6.24 -13.32
C THR A 157 6.51 -7.27 -12.53
N SER A 158 7.12 -7.85 -11.48
CA SER A 158 6.48 -8.85 -10.63
C SER A 158 5.27 -8.31 -9.88
N VAL A 159 5.35 -7.08 -9.35
CA VAL A 159 4.22 -6.40 -8.72
C VAL A 159 3.11 -6.12 -9.73
N LEU A 160 3.45 -5.64 -10.94
CA LEU A 160 2.46 -5.42 -11.99
C LEU A 160 1.69 -6.70 -12.32
N TRP A 161 2.40 -7.82 -12.52
CA TRP A 161 1.76 -9.12 -12.80
C TRP A 161 0.90 -9.61 -11.63
N ALA A 162 1.39 -9.45 -10.40
CA ALA A 162 0.64 -9.84 -9.20
C ALA A 162 -0.68 -9.04 -9.05
N VAL A 163 -0.64 -7.72 -9.30
CA VAL A 163 -1.82 -6.86 -9.23
C VAL A 163 -2.80 -7.19 -10.36
N LEU A 164 -2.33 -7.41 -11.58
CA LEU A 164 -3.18 -7.80 -12.70
C LEU A 164 -3.82 -9.18 -12.48
N ALA A 165 -3.08 -10.16 -11.97
CA ALA A 165 -3.62 -11.47 -11.61
C ALA A 165 -4.71 -11.36 -10.54
N ALA A 166 -4.47 -10.57 -9.48
CA ALA A 166 -5.45 -10.33 -8.43
C ALA A 166 -6.72 -9.63 -8.95
N LEU A 167 -6.55 -8.68 -9.89
CA LEU A 167 -7.66 -7.98 -10.55
C LEU A 167 -8.52 -8.95 -11.36
N VAL A 168 -7.89 -9.77 -12.20
CA VAL A 168 -8.58 -10.78 -13.02
C VAL A 168 -9.35 -11.76 -12.13
N ILE A 169 -8.73 -12.28 -11.08
CA ILE A 169 -9.39 -13.19 -10.13
C ILE A 169 -10.56 -12.50 -9.43
N SER A 170 -10.41 -11.22 -9.04
CA SER A 170 -11.50 -10.44 -8.45
C SER A 170 -12.68 -10.32 -9.41
N TRP A 171 -12.43 -10.07 -10.70
CA TRP A 171 -13.48 -10.00 -11.73
C TRP A 171 -14.15 -11.36 -11.96
N VAL A 172 -13.36 -12.43 -12.06
CA VAL A 172 -13.91 -13.79 -12.21
C VAL A 172 -14.81 -14.14 -11.04
N LEU A 173 -14.40 -13.88 -9.82
CA LEU A 173 -15.21 -14.12 -8.62
C LEU A 173 -16.48 -13.28 -8.61
N ALA A 174 -16.44 -12.02 -9.04
CA ALA A 174 -17.60 -11.14 -9.11
C ALA A 174 -18.61 -11.61 -10.17
N LEU A 175 -18.12 -11.99 -11.36
CA LEU A 175 -18.94 -12.49 -12.45
C LEU A 175 -19.59 -13.85 -12.13
N GLN A 176 -18.87 -14.76 -11.44
CA GLN A 176 -19.42 -16.05 -11.02
C GLN A 176 -20.66 -15.91 -10.11
N GLN A 177 -20.74 -14.80 -9.37
CA GLN A 177 -21.92 -14.52 -8.54
C GLN A 177 -23.12 -13.99 -9.33
N ARG A 178 -22.95 -13.65 -10.61
CA ARG A 178 -23.97 -13.02 -11.47
C ARG A 178 -24.61 -11.75 -10.88
N ARG A 179 -23.90 -11.06 -9.99
CA ARG A 179 -24.39 -9.83 -9.33
C ARG A 179 -23.95 -8.56 -10.01
N LEU A 180 -22.82 -8.63 -10.72
CA LEU A 180 -22.26 -7.53 -11.49
C LEU A 180 -22.10 -7.97 -12.94
N SER A 181 -22.46 -7.10 -13.85
CA SER A 181 -22.17 -7.24 -15.28
C SER A 181 -20.73 -6.85 -15.58
N LEU A 182 -20.21 -7.26 -16.73
CA LEU A 182 -18.89 -6.85 -17.17
C LEU A 182 -18.79 -5.33 -17.35
N GLU A 183 -19.89 -4.70 -17.80
CA GLU A 183 -19.99 -3.25 -17.96
C GLU A 183 -19.87 -2.53 -16.61
N GLU A 184 -20.56 -2.98 -15.58
CA GLU A 184 -20.47 -2.42 -14.24
C GLU A 184 -19.06 -2.58 -13.65
N LEU A 185 -18.42 -3.75 -13.84
CA LEU A 185 -17.03 -3.97 -13.42
C LEU A 185 -16.07 -3.01 -14.12
N MET A 186 -16.26 -2.80 -15.43
CA MET A 186 -15.43 -1.84 -16.19
C MET A 186 -15.65 -0.41 -15.71
N GLN A 187 -16.89 0.00 -15.44
CA GLN A 187 -17.18 1.32 -14.89
C GLN A 187 -16.54 1.53 -13.50
N ILE A 188 -16.61 0.52 -12.62
CA ILE A 188 -15.96 0.55 -11.30
C ILE A 188 -14.44 0.68 -11.46
N PHE A 189 -13.85 -0.08 -12.38
CA PHE A 189 -12.42 -0.02 -12.67
C PHE A 189 -11.99 1.35 -13.16
N LEU A 190 -12.68 1.90 -14.18
CA LEU A 190 -12.37 3.21 -14.75
C LEU A 190 -12.55 4.34 -13.72
N LYS A 191 -13.58 4.26 -12.89
CA LYS A 191 -13.80 5.22 -11.82
C LYS A 191 -12.68 5.14 -10.76
N GLY A 192 -12.27 3.93 -10.38
CA GLY A 192 -11.16 3.72 -9.46
C GLY A 192 -9.83 4.23 -10.02
N ALA A 193 -9.53 3.91 -11.28
CA ALA A 193 -8.33 4.38 -11.98
C ALA A 193 -8.33 5.91 -12.09
N GLY A 194 -9.46 6.52 -12.46
CA GLY A 194 -9.61 7.98 -12.52
C GLY A 194 -9.36 8.67 -11.18
N GLY A 195 -9.78 8.06 -10.08
CA GLY A 195 -9.52 8.58 -8.73
C GLY A 195 -8.04 8.54 -8.31
N LEU A 196 -7.22 7.73 -8.97
CA LEU A 196 -5.77 7.65 -8.71
C LEU A 196 -4.94 8.55 -9.63
N LEU A 197 -5.53 9.16 -10.66
CA LEU A 197 -4.83 10.02 -11.60
C LEU A 197 -4.00 11.13 -10.93
N PRO A 198 -4.51 11.89 -9.93
CA PRO A 198 -3.72 12.94 -9.28
C PRO A 198 -2.44 12.39 -8.62
N VAL A 199 -2.53 11.24 -7.95
CA VAL A 199 -1.39 10.59 -7.32
C VAL A 199 -0.39 10.08 -8.37
N THR A 200 -0.89 9.51 -9.46
CA THR A 200 -0.05 9.04 -10.59
C THR A 200 0.72 10.20 -11.22
N MET A 201 0.10 11.37 -11.41
CA MET A 201 0.76 12.56 -11.93
C MET A 201 1.86 13.06 -10.99
N ILE A 202 1.62 13.08 -9.69
CA ILE A 202 2.65 13.44 -8.69
C ILE A 202 3.85 12.48 -8.79
N LEU A 203 3.58 11.18 -8.86
CA LEU A 203 4.65 10.17 -9.00
C LEU A 203 5.42 10.32 -10.30
N LEU A 204 4.73 10.60 -11.41
CA LEU A 204 5.37 10.84 -12.71
C LEU A 204 6.36 12.01 -12.64
N PHE A 205 5.93 13.14 -12.08
CA PHE A 205 6.81 14.31 -11.93
C PHE A 205 7.95 14.04 -10.94
N ALA A 206 7.71 13.29 -9.86
CA ALA A 206 8.76 12.94 -8.91
C ALA A 206 9.85 12.06 -9.55
N LEU A 207 9.46 11.07 -10.36
CA LEU A 207 10.39 10.23 -11.11
C LEU A 207 11.16 11.03 -12.16
N ALA A 208 10.48 11.86 -12.94
CA ALA A 208 11.12 12.73 -13.93
C ALA A 208 12.13 13.69 -13.28
N LEU A 209 11.81 14.25 -12.10
CA LEU A 209 12.72 15.08 -11.34
C LEU A 209 13.95 14.30 -10.87
N GLY A 210 13.76 13.04 -10.44
CA GLY A 210 14.84 12.14 -10.06
C GLY A 210 15.81 11.88 -11.22
N ASP A 211 15.26 11.57 -12.41
CA ASP A 211 16.05 11.36 -13.62
C ASP A 211 16.85 12.62 -14.02
N VAL A 212 16.22 13.79 -13.99
CA VAL A 212 16.90 15.07 -14.25
C VAL A 212 18.02 15.32 -13.23
N ALA A 213 17.79 15.06 -11.95
CA ALA A 213 18.79 15.21 -10.90
C ALA A 213 20.00 14.29 -11.13
N ASN A 214 19.77 13.06 -11.59
CA ASN A 214 20.83 12.12 -11.96
C ASN A 214 21.62 12.61 -13.18
N LEU A 215 20.94 13.07 -14.24
CA LEU A 215 21.58 13.62 -15.44
C LEU A 215 22.44 14.84 -15.15
N LEU A 216 22.02 15.68 -14.21
CA LEU A 216 22.77 16.87 -13.77
C LEU A 216 23.91 16.54 -12.81
N GLY A 217 24.07 15.28 -12.39
CA GLY A 217 25.10 14.89 -11.43
C GLY A 217 24.91 15.53 -10.05
N THR A 218 23.66 15.82 -9.67
CA THR A 218 23.33 16.54 -8.42
C THR A 218 23.91 15.83 -7.20
N GLY A 219 23.93 14.51 -7.18
CA GLY A 219 24.54 13.72 -6.10
C GLY A 219 26.03 14.00 -5.92
N ALA A 220 26.77 14.08 -7.01
CA ALA A 220 28.20 14.38 -6.98
C ALA A 220 28.50 15.84 -6.62
N TYR A 221 27.56 16.74 -6.88
CA TYR A 221 27.71 18.18 -6.52
C TYR A 221 27.45 18.45 -5.02
N VAL A 222 26.55 17.64 -4.40
CA VAL A 222 26.15 17.82 -2.98
C VAL A 222 27.05 17.02 -2.04
N ALA A 223 27.66 15.90 -2.52
CA ALA A 223 28.58 15.07 -1.75
C ALA A 223 29.97 15.73 -1.64
#